data_b7029b7cb00f9535b7be4840cd8539f5
#
_entry.id   b7029b7cb00f9535b7be4840cd8539f5
#
_cell.length_a   1.000
_cell.length_b   1.000
_cell.length_c   1.000
_cell.angle_alpha   90.00
_cell.angle_beta   90.00
_cell.angle_gamma   90.00
#
_symmetry.space_group_name_H-M   'P 1'
#
loop_
_entity.id
_entity.type
_entity.pdbx_description
1 polymer ?
#
loop_
_entity_poly.entity_id
_entity_poly.type
_entity_poly.pdbx_seq_one_letter_code
_entity_poly.pdbx_strand_id
1 'polypeptide(L)'
;MSDITIKIDGKECKAKEGEYILNVARANDIFIPAICYLTRCSPTLACRICLVEADGKQVYACNAKAKDGMEITTLTENIAEERRAIMEVYDVNHPLECGVCDQSGECELQNYTLEMGVDEQHYAIRDTHKVPQDWGLIHYDPALCIVCERCVSACKDMIGDSALKTVPRGGDPLDKELKNSMPKDAYAMWNKLNKSLIGPAKGDTLECTDCGECIAVCPVGALVSSDFQYTSNAWELTSIPAACAHCSAGCHLYYDVKHTSIDNPEPKIYRVKNEWNYVSLCGAGRFGYDFENRTEGKDETAFQKAIEAFKKADTIRFSSVISNEEALILQRLKEKYGYKLINEDAKRFQNFMNIFSKTTGRTLYSADLNDVHHSDFIVSIGAQLKSDNPRARYAFNNAIKMNKGAGLYFHPVKDPVVEGFGKNLICINHKPGLDTVSS
;
A
#
# COMPACT_ATOMS: atom_id res chain seq x y z
N MET A 1 -19.17 1.19 19.00
CA MET A 1 -18.26 2.10 19.74
C MET A 1 -19.05 3.36 20.06
N SER A 2 -19.03 3.82 21.30
CA SER A 2 -19.68 5.06 21.74
C SER A 2 -18.97 6.29 21.18
N ASP A 3 -19.70 7.33 20.89
CA ASP A 3 -19.14 8.63 20.57
C ASP A 3 -18.63 9.29 21.86
N ILE A 4 -17.42 9.80 21.81
CA ILE A 4 -16.74 10.47 22.92
C ILE A 4 -16.20 11.82 22.47
N THR A 5 -15.83 12.67 23.43
CA THR A 5 -15.17 13.95 23.19
C THR A 5 -13.84 13.98 23.94
N ILE A 6 -12.76 14.30 23.26
CA ILE A 6 -11.43 14.55 23.82
C ILE A 6 -10.97 15.94 23.48
N LYS A 7 -9.97 16.45 24.21
CA LYS A 7 -9.33 17.74 23.90
C LYS A 7 -7.90 17.51 23.45
N ILE A 8 -7.53 18.08 22.31
CA ILE A 8 -6.16 18.06 21.81
C ILE A 8 -5.70 19.50 21.65
N ASP A 9 -4.68 19.90 22.40
CA ASP A 9 -4.19 21.28 22.49
C ASP A 9 -5.31 22.32 22.73
N GLY A 10 -6.26 21.97 23.61
CA GLY A 10 -7.43 22.77 23.92
C GLY A 10 -8.57 22.72 22.92
N LYS A 11 -8.40 22.11 21.73
CA LYS A 11 -9.47 21.92 20.73
C LYS A 11 -10.30 20.69 21.06
N GLU A 12 -11.63 20.86 21.14
CA GLU A 12 -12.56 19.75 21.27
C GLU A 12 -12.63 18.91 19.98
N CYS A 13 -12.37 17.61 20.10
CA CYS A 13 -12.34 16.64 19.01
C CYS A 13 -13.33 15.52 19.29
N LYS A 14 -14.22 15.23 18.35
CA LYS A 14 -15.09 14.06 18.40
C LYS A 14 -14.32 12.82 17.99
N ALA A 15 -14.50 11.74 18.72
CA ALA A 15 -13.81 10.47 18.48
C ALA A 15 -14.74 9.28 18.78
N LYS A 16 -14.34 8.11 18.34
CA LYS A 16 -14.95 6.85 18.81
C LYS A 16 -14.13 6.32 20.00
N GLU A 17 -14.80 5.80 21.01
CA GLU A 17 -14.10 5.18 22.14
C GLU A 17 -13.17 4.07 21.68
N GLY A 18 -11.90 4.13 22.10
CA GLY A 18 -10.86 3.18 21.70
C GLY A 18 -10.20 3.45 20.35
N GLU A 19 -10.57 4.54 19.68
CA GLU A 19 -9.84 5.03 18.50
C GLU A 19 -8.44 5.51 18.89
N TYR A 20 -7.45 5.36 18.00
CA TYR A 20 -6.10 5.84 18.29
C TYR A 20 -6.05 7.37 18.26
N ILE A 21 -5.36 7.97 19.25
CA ILE A 21 -5.21 9.43 19.37
C ILE A 21 -4.67 10.04 18.08
N LEU A 22 -3.70 9.39 17.42
CA LEU A 22 -3.14 9.86 16.15
C LEU A 22 -4.19 9.98 15.04
N ASN A 23 -5.14 9.04 14.97
CA ASN A 23 -6.22 9.11 13.96
C ASN A 23 -7.20 10.24 14.26
N VAL A 24 -7.55 10.41 15.54
CA VAL A 24 -8.40 11.54 15.96
C VAL A 24 -7.74 12.87 15.65
N ALA A 25 -6.44 13.02 15.94
CA ALA A 25 -5.67 14.23 15.62
C ALA A 25 -5.69 14.52 14.11
N ARG A 26 -5.38 13.53 13.28
CA ARG A 26 -5.39 13.65 11.81
C ARG A 26 -6.77 14.02 11.24
N ALA A 27 -7.84 13.43 11.80
CA ALA A 27 -9.21 13.74 11.38
C ALA A 27 -9.65 15.18 11.76
N ASN A 28 -8.91 15.83 12.65
CA ASN A 28 -9.15 17.21 13.10
C ASN A 28 -8.07 18.21 12.65
N ASP A 29 -7.23 17.84 11.67
CA ASP A 29 -6.13 18.65 11.13
C ASP A 29 -5.11 19.06 12.19
N ILE A 30 -4.89 18.21 13.20
CA ILE A 30 -3.87 18.40 14.22
C ILE A 30 -2.67 17.52 13.88
N PHE A 31 -1.52 18.17 13.73
CA PHE A 31 -0.29 17.49 13.37
C PHE A 31 0.37 16.79 14.57
N ILE A 32 0.64 15.49 14.41
CA ILE A 32 1.48 14.70 15.29
C ILE A 32 2.42 13.89 14.38
N PRO A 33 3.75 14.02 14.51
CA PRO A 33 4.69 13.31 13.65
C PRO A 33 4.60 11.80 13.86
N ALA A 34 4.67 11.02 12.76
CA ALA A 34 4.62 9.56 12.86
C ALA A 34 5.17 8.90 11.59
N ILE A 35 6.40 8.39 11.61
CA ILE A 35 6.99 7.71 10.45
C ILE A 35 6.51 6.27 10.34
N CYS A 36 6.45 5.50 11.42
CA CYS A 36 6.19 4.05 11.34
C CYS A 36 4.72 3.67 11.22
N TYR A 37 3.80 4.60 11.43
CA TYR A 37 2.37 4.32 11.49
C TYR A 37 1.70 4.32 10.11
N LEU A 38 0.94 3.27 9.86
CA LEU A 38 0.05 3.13 8.70
C LEU A 38 -1.39 2.92 9.18
N THR A 39 -2.32 3.76 8.71
CA THR A 39 -3.74 3.74 9.14
C THR A 39 -4.44 2.40 8.92
N ARG A 40 -4.00 1.63 7.92
CA ARG A 40 -4.59 0.34 7.53
C ARG A 40 -3.90 -0.87 8.16
N CYS A 41 -2.87 -0.64 9.00
CA CYS A 41 -2.09 -1.69 9.62
C CYS A 41 -2.08 -1.57 11.14
N SER A 42 -1.67 -2.63 11.81
CA SER A 42 -1.42 -2.59 13.25
C SER A 42 -0.23 -1.68 13.57
N PRO A 43 -0.29 -0.86 14.64
CA PRO A 43 0.82 -0.01 15.05
C PRO A 43 2.07 -0.84 15.37
N THR A 44 3.23 -0.42 14.87
CA THR A 44 4.52 -1.10 15.12
C THR A 44 5.27 -0.55 16.33
N LEU A 45 4.99 0.70 16.72
CA LEU A 45 5.72 1.44 17.77
C LEU A 45 7.23 1.56 17.50
N ALA A 46 7.62 1.50 16.24
CA ALA A 46 9.02 1.43 15.86
C ALA A 46 9.73 2.78 16.00
N CYS A 47 9.12 3.87 15.49
CA CYS A 47 9.79 5.18 15.42
C CYS A 47 9.70 6.00 16.71
N ARG A 48 8.63 5.87 17.49
CA ARG A 48 8.38 6.57 18.76
C ARG A 48 8.25 8.09 18.69
N ILE A 49 8.35 8.72 17.52
CA ILE A 49 8.26 10.18 17.41
C ILE A 49 6.83 10.73 17.58
N CYS A 50 5.81 9.87 17.62
CA CYS A 50 4.42 10.27 17.90
C CYS A 50 4.12 10.46 19.38
N LEU A 51 5.15 10.73 20.19
CA LEU A 51 5.04 10.99 21.60
C LEU A 51 4.16 12.22 21.86
N VAL A 52 3.21 12.09 22.79
CA VAL A 52 2.33 13.17 23.27
C VAL A 52 2.13 13.03 24.77
N GLU A 53 1.63 14.06 25.42
CA GLU A 53 1.18 13.99 26.79
C GLU A 53 -0.34 13.82 26.84
N ALA A 54 -0.83 12.78 27.48
CA ALA A 54 -2.24 12.51 27.70
C ALA A 54 -2.50 12.39 29.20
N ASP A 55 -3.37 13.23 29.74
CA ASP A 55 -3.69 13.32 31.17
C ASP A 55 -2.42 13.37 32.05
N GLY A 56 -1.42 14.17 31.65
CA GLY A 56 -0.15 14.35 32.37
C GLY A 56 0.85 13.17 32.23
N LYS A 57 0.62 12.24 31.28
CA LYS A 57 1.52 11.10 31.04
C LYS A 57 1.95 11.06 29.57
N GLN A 58 3.23 10.83 29.35
CA GLN A 58 3.74 10.59 28.00
C GLN A 58 3.24 9.26 27.45
N VAL A 59 2.64 9.31 26.24
CA VAL A 59 2.14 8.14 25.52
C VAL A 59 2.45 8.27 24.01
N TYR A 60 2.43 7.16 23.29
CA TYR A 60 2.57 7.17 21.83
C TYR A 60 1.20 7.25 21.18
N ALA A 61 0.89 8.36 20.53
CA ALA A 61 -0.42 8.64 19.92
C ALA A 61 -0.87 7.58 18.91
N CYS A 62 0.05 6.90 18.22
CA CYS A 62 -0.28 5.84 17.27
C CYS A 62 -0.81 4.55 17.92
N ASN A 63 -0.65 4.37 19.22
CA ASN A 63 -1.09 3.17 19.96
C ASN A 63 -1.99 3.50 21.16
N ALA A 64 -1.92 4.72 21.69
CA ALA A 64 -2.78 5.15 22.78
C ALA A 64 -4.22 5.35 22.28
N LYS A 65 -5.18 4.85 23.06
CA LYS A 65 -6.60 4.87 22.71
C LYS A 65 -7.31 6.03 23.40
N ALA A 66 -8.12 6.74 22.63
CA ALA A 66 -8.96 7.82 23.10
C ALA A 66 -9.99 7.31 24.12
N LYS A 67 -10.18 8.07 25.20
CA LYS A 67 -11.19 7.88 26.23
C LYS A 67 -11.92 9.20 26.45
N ASP A 68 -13.18 9.13 26.82
CA ASP A 68 -13.99 10.33 27.05
C ASP A 68 -13.37 11.28 28.07
N GLY A 69 -13.37 12.56 27.74
CA GLY A 69 -12.80 13.64 28.57
C GLY A 69 -11.27 13.70 28.64
N MET A 70 -10.53 12.89 27.86
CA MET A 70 -9.08 12.89 27.84
C MET A 70 -8.53 14.24 27.34
N GLU A 71 -7.51 14.78 28.02
CA GLU A 71 -6.79 15.98 27.62
C GLU A 71 -5.40 15.61 27.09
N ILE A 72 -5.09 16.10 25.87
CA ILE A 72 -3.86 15.75 25.16
C ILE A 72 -3.12 17.02 24.78
N THR A 73 -1.83 17.05 25.07
CA THR A 73 -0.89 18.08 24.62
C THR A 73 0.08 17.47 23.63
N THR A 74 0.11 18.01 22.42
CA THR A 74 0.92 17.43 21.34
C THR A 74 2.39 17.82 21.40
N LEU A 75 2.70 18.96 22.02
CA LEU A 75 4.05 19.50 22.10
C LEU A 75 4.31 20.16 23.45
N THR A 76 5.30 19.68 24.17
CA THR A 76 5.93 20.30 25.33
C THR A 76 7.44 20.39 25.06
N GLU A 77 8.17 21.19 25.86
CA GLU A 77 9.63 21.28 25.72
C GLU A 77 10.31 19.91 25.80
N ASN A 78 9.91 19.10 26.74
CA ASN A 78 10.44 17.72 26.93
C ASN A 78 10.08 16.79 25.73
N ILE A 79 8.87 16.90 25.18
CA ILE A 79 8.48 16.14 23.99
C ILE A 79 9.30 16.59 22.76
N ALA A 80 9.55 17.87 22.62
CA ALA A 80 10.36 18.41 21.52
C ALA A 80 11.81 17.90 21.61
N GLU A 81 12.39 17.93 22.78
CA GLU A 81 13.75 17.41 23.04
C GLU A 81 13.86 15.90 22.73
N GLU A 82 12.91 15.11 23.22
CA GLU A 82 12.90 13.66 22.96
C GLU A 82 12.72 13.33 21.46
N ARG A 83 11.84 14.03 20.78
CA ARG A 83 11.66 13.85 19.33
C ARG A 83 12.92 14.23 18.55
N ARG A 84 13.55 15.35 18.90
CA ARG A 84 14.80 15.78 18.30
C ARG A 84 15.91 14.74 18.49
N ALA A 85 16.10 14.25 19.71
CA ALA A 85 17.10 13.23 20.02
C ALA A 85 16.86 11.92 19.24
N ILE A 86 15.60 11.51 19.04
CA ILE A 86 15.25 10.36 18.23
C ILE A 86 15.63 10.60 16.76
N MET A 87 15.35 11.79 16.22
CA MET A 87 15.71 12.13 14.84
C MET A 87 17.23 12.18 14.65
N GLU A 88 17.98 12.76 15.57
CA GLU A 88 19.45 12.73 15.55
C GLU A 88 19.98 11.28 15.47
N VAL A 89 19.38 10.34 16.20
CA VAL A 89 19.76 8.92 16.14
C VAL A 89 19.47 8.30 14.78
N TYR A 90 18.36 8.67 14.15
CA TYR A 90 18.08 8.23 12.76
C TYR A 90 19.14 8.78 11.81
N ASP A 91 19.45 10.07 11.88
CA ASP A 91 20.40 10.73 10.98
C ASP A 91 21.84 10.22 11.15
N VAL A 92 22.23 9.85 12.38
CA VAL A 92 23.53 9.18 12.63
C VAL A 92 23.64 7.82 11.91
N ASN A 93 22.54 7.07 11.82
CA ASN A 93 22.52 5.73 11.22
C ASN A 93 22.18 5.75 9.71
N HIS A 94 21.76 6.88 9.19
CA HIS A 94 21.30 7.06 7.82
C HIS A 94 22.34 7.85 7.01
N PRO A 95 22.86 7.30 5.89
CA PRO A 95 23.79 8.06 5.04
C PRO A 95 23.09 9.29 4.49
N LEU A 96 23.76 10.46 4.59
CA LEU A 96 23.24 11.73 4.09
C LEU A 96 23.50 11.88 2.58
N GLU A 97 23.10 10.90 1.79
CA GLU A 97 23.26 10.84 0.34
C GLU A 97 22.03 11.40 -0.41
N CYS A 98 21.34 12.38 0.17
CA CYS A 98 20.11 12.93 -0.39
C CYS A 98 20.22 13.41 -1.84
N GLY A 99 21.39 13.90 -2.25
CA GLY A 99 21.63 14.41 -3.61
C GLY A 99 21.55 13.34 -4.71
N VAL A 100 21.69 12.07 -4.36
CA VAL A 100 21.64 10.92 -5.30
C VAL A 100 20.57 9.89 -4.92
N CYS A 101 19.82 10.13 -3.87
CA CYS A 101 18.79 9.22 -3.39
C CYS A 101 17.47 9.39 -4.17
N ASP A 102 16.91 8.30 -4.66
CA ASP A 102 15.65 8.30 -5.41
C ASP A 102 14.43 8.79 -4.60
N GLN A 103 14.53 8.82 -3.27
CA GLN A 103 13.47 9.33 -2.38
C GLN A 103 13.63 10.82 -2.05
N SER A 104 14.67 11.48 -2.53
CA SER A 104 14.88 12.91 -2.27
C SER A 104 13.69 13.74 -2.77
N GLY A 105 13.19 14.65 -1.92
CA GLY A 105 11.97 15.42 -2.18
C GLY A 105 10.65 14.75 -1.76
N GLU A 106 10.67 13.44 -1.46
CA GLU A 106 9.52 12.69 -0.95
C GLU A 106 9.87 11.91 0.35
N CYS A 107 11.02 12.17 0.96
CA CYS A 107 11.54 11.46 2.12
C CYS A 107 10.96 12.01 3.43
N GLU A 108 10.22 11.17 4.17
CA GLU A 108 9.67 11.59 5.47
C GLU A 108 10.76 11.84 6.52
N LEU A 109 11.89 11.09 6.47
CA LEU A 109 13.01 11.33 7.37
C LEU A 109 13.60 12.74 7.15
N GLN A 110 13.89 13.09 5.89
CA GLN A 110 14.40 14.41 5.52
C GLN A 110 13.48 15.54 6.00
N ASN A 111 12.18 15.38 5.79
CA ASN A 111 11.19 16.39 6.21
C ASN A 111 11.16 16.55 7.73
N TYR A 112 11.16 15.45 8.49
CA TYR A 112 11.13 15.52 9.95
C TYR A 112 12.46 15.97 10.57
N THR A 113 13.61 15.66 9.96
CA THR A 113 14.91 16.22 10.37
C THR A 113 14.88 17.74 10.35
N LEU A 114 14.39 18.31 9.23
CA LEU A 114 14.23 19.75 9.08
C LEU A 114 13.20 20.35 10.05
N GLU A 115 12.04 19.71 10.17
CA GLU A 115 10.93 20.19 11.02
C GLU A 115 11.30 20.20 12.51
N MET A 116 12.06 19.20 12.97
CA MET A 116 12.49 19.10 14.36
C MET A 116 13.79 19.86 14.65
N GLY A 117 14.34 20.57 13.65
CA GLY A 117 15.50 21.44 13.81
C GLY A 117 16.77 20.68 14.18
N VAL A 118 16.99 19.51 13.60
CA VAL A 118 18.22 18.74 13.77
C VAL A 118 19.27 19.32 12.82
N ASP A 119 20.15 20.13 13.36
CA ASP A 119 21.20 20.86 12.65
C ASP A 119 22.63 20.42 13.06
N GLU A 120 22.75 19.69 14.17
CA GLU A 120 24.01 19.18 14.69
C GLU A 120 23.91 17.70 15.07
N GLN A 121 25.03 16.99 14.96
CA GLN A 121 25.16 15.60 15.40
C GLN A 121 25.89 15.51 16.72
N HIS A 122 25.18 15.15 17.79
CA HIS A 122 25.77 14.96 19.10
C HIS A 122 26.37 13.57 19.33
N TYR A 123 26.03 12.61 18.49
CA TYR A 123 26.45 11.21 18.58
C TYR A 123 27.31 10.82 17.37
N ALA A 124 28.43 10.16 17.62
CA ALA A 124 29.28 9.60 16.57
C ALA A 124 29.24 8.08 16.62
N ILE A 125 29.01 7.44 15.46
CA ILE A 125 29.13 6.01 15.28
C ILE A 125 30.12 5.72 14.15
N ARG A 126 30.68 4.51 14.13
CA ARG A 126 31.49 4.07 13.00
C ARG A 126 30.57 3.81 11.81
N ASP A 127 30.99 4.27 10.64
CA ASP A 127 30.34 3.90 9.41
C ASP A 127 30.38 2.38 9.25
N THR A 128 29.21 1.79 9.07
CA THR A 128 29.09 0.37 8.78
C THR A 128 28.53 0.21 7.40
N HIS A 129 29.37 -0.26 6.51
CA HIS A 129 28.93 -0.57 5.15
C HIS A 129 27.93 -1.73 5.19
N LYS A 130 26.76 -1.51 4.60
CA LYS A 130 25.70 -2.49 4.44
C LYS A 130 25.52 -2.75 2.95
N VAL A 131 25.62 -4.01 2.55
CA VAL A 131 25.53 -4.38 1.14
C VAL A 131 24.08 -4.30 0.67
N PRO A 132 23.77 -3.50 -0.36
CA PRO A 132 22.47 -3.51 -1.00
C PRO A 132 22.07 -4.91 -1.49
N GLN A 133 20.78 -5.18 -1.49
CA GLN A 133 20.22 -6.46 -1.90
C GLN A 133 19.26 -6.26 -3.06
N ASP A 134 19.42 -7.06 -4.09
CA ASP A 134 18.51 -7.13 -5.23
C ASP A 134 17.53 -8.29 -5.01
N TRP A 135 16.23 -7.95 -4.93
CA TRP A 135 15.13 -8.91 -4.82
C TRP A 135 14.30 -9.00 -6.12
N GLY A 136 14.92 -8.74 -7.26
CA GLY A 136 14.28 -8.75 -8.57
C GLY A 136 13.65 -7.40 -8.91
N LEU A 137 12.34 -7.27 -8.82
CA LEU A 137 11.64 -6.00 -9.06
C LEU A 137 11.84 -4.96 -7.93
N ILE A 138 12.41 -5.38 -6.83
CA ILE A 138 12.58 -4.57 -5.61
C ILE A 138 14.06 -4.51 -5.26
N HIS A 139 14.60 -3.31 -5.26
CA HIS A 139 15.94 -3.03 -4.73
C HIS A 139 15.83 -2.63 -3.26
N TYR A 140 16.66 -3.21 -2.39
CA TYR A 140 16.72 -2.90 -0.98
C TYR A 140 18.12 -2.44 -0.57
N ASP A 141 18.22 -1.19 -0.12
CA ASP A 141 19.42 -0.67 0.52
C ASP A 141 19.24 -0.63 2.03
N PRO A 142 19.87 -1.56 2.76
CA PRO A 142 19.81 -1.59 4.21
C PRO A 142 20.53 -0.43 4.89
N ALA A 143 21.41 0.30 4.20
CA ALA A 143 22.05 1.49 4.75
C ALA A 143 21.05 2.63 4.92
N LEU A 144 20.14 2.77 3.97
CA LEU A 144 19.06 3.77 4.01
C LEU A 144 17.87 3.37 4.89
N CYS A 145 17.84 2.13 5.39
CA CYS A 145 16.70 1.60 6.14
C CYS A 145 16.70 2.10 7.60
N ILE A 146 15.63 2.77 8.00
CA ILE A 146 15.38 3.24 9.38
C ILE A 146 14.64 2.23 10.26
N VAL A 147 14.43 1.02 9.79
CA VAL A 147 13.76 -0.09 10.52
C VAL A 147 12.39 0.31 11.09
N CYS A 148 11.60 1.08 10.34
CA CYS A 148 10.27 1.50 10.75
C CYS A 148 9.21 0.39 10.67
N GLU A 149 9.51 -0.70 9.97
CA GLU A 149 8.65 -1.89 9.79
C GLU A 149 7.33 -1.64 9.01
N ARG A 150 7.16 -0.49 8.34
CA ARG A 150 5.99 -0.27 7.46
C ARG A 150 5.85 -1.36 6.40
N CYS A 151 6.95 -1.72 5.73
CA CYS A 151 6.96 -2.75 4.70
C CYS A 151 6.56 -4.14 5.24
N VAL A 152 7.02 -4.48 6.46
CA VAL A 152 6.63 -5.72 7.15
C VAL A 152 5.14 -5.72 7.46
N SER A 153 4.62 -4.63 8.04
CA SER A 153 3.20 -4.49 8.37
C SER A 153 2.32 -4.52 7.12
N ALA A 154 2.66 -3.77 6.08
CA ALA A 154 1.91 -3.77 4.83
C ALA A 154 1.86 -5.17 4.20
N CYS A 155 3.01 -5.85 4.11
CA CYS A 155 3.10 -7.21 3.57
C CYS A 155 2.30 -8.23 4.36
N LYS A 156 2.34 -8.13 5.71
CA LYS A 156 1.66 -9.05 6.60
C LYS A 156 0.16 -8.76 6.72
N ASP A 157 -0.20 -7.51 7.03
CA ASP A 157 -1.56 -7.16 7.41
C ASP A 157 -2.44 -6.92 6.18
N MET A 158 -1.95 -6.18 5.17
CA MET A 158 -2.76 -5.79 4.02
C MET A 158 -2.67 -6.79 2.86
N ILE A 159 -1.46 -7.25 2.53
CA ILE A 159 -1.24 -8.14 1.38
C ILE A 159 -1.46 -9.61 1.76
N GLY A 160 -1.04 -10.00 2.96
CA GLY A 160 -1.19 -11.36 3.48
C GLY A 160 -0.04 -12.31 3.14
N ASP A 161 0.96 -11.88 2.39
CA ASP A 161 2.10 -12.72 2.00
C ASP A 161 3.05 -12.98 3.17
N SER A 162 3.21 -12.01 4.08
CA SER A 162 4.16 -12.09 5.21
C SER A 162 5.59 -12.45 4.76
N ALA A 163 6.00 -11.95 3.60
CA ALA A 163 7.28 -12.29 2.98
C ALA A 163 8.47 -11.55 3.60
N LEU A 164 8.22 -10.48 4.34
CA LEU A 164 9.23 -9.65 5.00
C LEU A 164 9.16 -9.78 6.51
N LYS A 165 10.31 -9.71 7.16
CA LYS A 165 10.45 -9.65 8.63
C LYS A 165 11.65 -8.82 9.05
N THR A 166 11.71 -8.45 10.32
CA THR A 166 12.92 -7.94 10.93
C THR A 166 13.89 -9.10 11.19
N VAL A 167 15.12 -8.97 10.71
CA VAL A 167 16.18 -9.97 10.84
C VAL A 167 17.36 -9.39 11.62
N PRO A 168 18.13 -10.22 12.35
CA PRO A 168 19.34 -9.77 13.03
C PRO A 168 20.39 -9.30 12.00
N ARG A 169 20.98 -8.15 12.28
CA ARG A 169 22.05 -7.57 11.45
C ARG A 169 23.43 -8.13 11.82
N GLY A 170 23.63 -8.50 13.07
CA GLY A 170 24.93 -8.70 13.68
C GLY A 170 25.59 -7.35 14.04
N GLY A 171 26.85 -7.36 14.39
CA GLY A 171 27.66 -6.20 14.75
C GLY A 171 27.97 -6.10 16.23
N ASP A 172 28.74 -5.08 16.60
CA ASP A 172 29.18 -4.83 17.96
C ASP A 172 27.99 -4.36 18.84
N PRO A 173 27.98 -4.73 20.13
CA PRO A 173 27.00 -4.21 21.05
C PRO A 173 27.21 -2.70 21.24
N LEU A 174 26.09 -1.98 21.47
CA LEU A 174 26.15 -0.57 21.80
C LEU A 174 27.00 -0.30 23.04
N ASP A 175 27.70 0.83 23.03
CA ASP A 175 28.37 1.33 24.22
C ASP A 175 27.36 1.62 25.32
N LYS A 176 27.53 0.95 26.47
CA LYS A 176 26.64 1.08 27.62
C LYS A 176 26.73 2.45 28.30
N GLU A 177 27.85 3.16 28.12
CA GLU A 177 28.05 4.49 28.70
C GLU A 177 27.06 5.50 28.10
N LEU A 178 26.71 5.36 26.83
CA LEU A 178 25.74 6.21 26.12
C LEU A 178 24.32 6.09 26.70
N LYS A 179 24.00 5.00 27.38
CA LYS A 179 22.68 4.79 27.98
C LYS A 179 22.27 5.91 28.96
N ASN A 180 23.22 6.48 29.67
CA ASN A 180 22.96 7.51 30.66
C ASN A 180 23.04 8.93 30.10
N SER A 181 23.62 9.11 28.93
CA SER A 181 23.78 10.41 28.25
C SER A 181 22.71 10.70 27.18
N MET A 182 21.87 9.71 26.85
CA MET A 182 20.80 9.85 25.86
C MET A 182 19.42 9.76 26.50
N PRO A 183 18.39 10.41 25.92
CA PRO A 183 17.00 10.14 26.23
C PRO A 183 16.68 8.64 26.08
N LYS A 184 15.86 8.10 26.96
CA LYS A 184 15.57 6.64 27.02
C LYS A 184 15.07 6.08 25.69
N ASP A 185 14.21 6.83 25.01
CA ASP A 185 13.61 6.41 23.74
C ASP A 185 14.61 6.49 22.61
N ALA A 186 15.48 7.49 22.58
CA ALA A 186 16.58 7.59 21.63
C ALA A 186 17.56 6.42 21.78
N TYR A 187 17.96 6.09 23.01
CA TYR A 187 18.82 4.93 23.27
C TYR A 187 18.16 3.60 22.85
N ALA A 188 16.87 3.43 23.15
CA ALA A 188 16.12 2.24 22.74
C ALA A 188 16.03 2.13 21.21
N MET A 189 15.83 3.25 20.52
CA MET A 189 15.80 3.33 19.07
C MET A 189 17.15 2.98 18.47
N TRP A 190 18.22 3.57 18.95
CA TRP A 190 19.57 3.28 18.50
C TRP A 190 19.93 1.80 18.68
N ASN A 191 19.61 1.21 19.84
CA ASN A 191 19.82 -0.21 20.09
C ASN A 191 19.07 -1.10 19.07
N LYS A 192 17.86 -0.69 18.67
CA LYS A 192 17.10 -1.37 17.62
C LYS A 192 17.78 -1.24 16.25
N LEU A 193 18.15 -0.03 15.84
CA LEU A 193 18.78 0.25 14.54
C LEU A 193 20.10 -0.50 14.37
N ASN A 194 20.89 -0.65 15.43
CA ASN A 194 22.13 -1.40 15.38
C ASN A 194 21.97 -2.93 15.31
N LYS A 195 20.79 -3.46 15.65
CA LYS A 195 20.58 -4.91 15.77
C LYS A 195 19.70 -5.51 14.69
N SER A 196 19.05 -4.68 13.89
CA SER A 196 17.99 -5.14 13.01
C SER A 196 18.14 -4.64 11.58
N LEU A 197 17.74 -5.49 10.65
CA LEU A 197 17.50 -5.19 9.24
C LEU A 197 16.14 -5.72 8.86
N ILE A 198 15.65 -5.29 7.70
CA ILE A 198 14.53 -5.96 7.04
C ILE A 198 15.10 -7.02 6.11
N GLY A 199 14.48 -8.16 6.06
CA GLY A 199 14.89 -9.25 5.18
C GLY A 199 13.76 -10.23 4.88
N PRO A 200 14.02 -11.22 4.02
CA PRO A 200 13.06 -12.28 3.71
C PRO A 200 12.61 -13.04 4.95
N ALA A 201 11.34 -13.39 5.00
CA ALA A 201 10.78 -14.16 6.12
C ALA A 201 11.30 -15.60 6.15
N LYS A 202 11.67 -16.15 4.98
CA LYS A 202 12.19 -17.51 4.81
C LYS A 202 13.42 -17.48 3.91
N GLY A 203 14.47 -18.17 4.30
CA GLY A 203 15.70 -18.27 3.50
C GLY A 203 16.35 -16.91 3.18
N ASP A 204 17.06 -16.86 2.07
CA ASP A 204 17.82 -15.71 1.59
C ASP A 204 17.16 -15.01 0.39
N THR A 205 16.08 -15.58 -0.13
CA THR A 205 15.32 -15.03 -1.27
C THR A 205 13.96 -14.53 -0.84
N LEU A 206 13.50 -13.46 -1.47
CA LEU A 206 12.17 -12.89 -1.20
C LEU A 206 11.10 -13.69 -1.97
N GLU A 207 10.39 -14.56 -1.26
CA GLU A 207 9.23 -15.29 -1.80
C GLU A 207 7.96 -14.47 -1.58
N CYS A 208 7.50 -13.71 -2.58
CA CYS A 208 6.31 -12.87 -2.49
C CYS A 208 5.48 -12.88 -3.78
N THR A 209 4.46 -12.01 -3.84
CA THR A 209 3.60 -11.82 -5.02
C THR A 209 3.98 -10.57 -5.84
N ASP A 210 5.15 -10.00 -5.58
CA ASP A 210 5.72 -8.85 -6.28
C ASP A 210 4.77 -7.65 -6.41
N CYS A 211 3.97 -7.39 -5.37
CA CYS A 211 2.97 -6.32 -5.41
C CYS A 211 3.57 -4.91 -5.30
N GLY A 212 4.82 -4.78 -4.82
CA GLY A 212 5.51 -3.49 -4.64
C GLY A 212 4.92 -2.59 -3.55
N GLU A 213 4.00 -3.06 -2.70
CA GLU A 213 3.45 -2.23 -1.62
C GLU A 213 4.48 -1.88 -0.55
N CYS A 214 5.52 -2.70 -0.39
CA CYS A 214 6.65 -2.38 0.48
C CYS A 214 7.43 -1.15 -0.01
N ILE A 215 7.53 -0.92 -1.32
CA ILE A 215 8.07 0.29 -1.93
C ILE A 215 7.14 1.48 -1.63
N ALA A 216 5.84 1.32 -1.88
CA ALA A 216 4.86 2.40 -1.73
C ALA A 216 4.76 2.96 -0.30
N VAL A 217 5.05 2.15 0.71
CA VAL A 217 4.97 2.56 2.11
C VAL A 217 6.34 2.89 2.74
N CYS A 218 7.43 2.70 2.00
CA CYS A 218 8.75 3.02 2.51
C CYS A 218 8.89 4.54 2.66
N PRO A 219 9.18 5.06 3.86
CA PRO A 219 9.27 6.51 4.09
C PRO A 219 10.61 7.11 3.67
N VAL A 220 11.55 6.27 3.26
CA VAL A 220 12.93 6.62 2.87
C VAL A 220 13.34 5.85 1.61
N GLY A 221 14.50 6.13 1.05
CA GLY A 221 15.00 5.50 -0.18
C GLY A 221 15.50 4.05 -0.03
N ALA A 222 15.14 3.35 1.05
CA ALA A 222 15.63 2.01 1.33
C ALA A 222 15.00 0.92 0.44
N LEU A 223 13.75 1.11 -0.01
CA LEU A 223 13.05 0.21 -0.90
C LEU A 223 12.57 0.98 -2.12
N VAL A 224 13.09 0.65 -3.27
CA VAL A 224 12.75 1.27 -4.55
C VAL A 224 12.50 0.21 -5.62
N SER A 225 11.81 0.60 -6.70
CA SER A 225 11.71 -0.27 -7.88
C SER A 225 13.06 -0.37 -8.56
N SER A 226 13.49 -1.58 -8.91
CA SER A 226 14.76 -1.79 -9.63
C SER A 226 14.78 -1.04 -10.98
N ASP A 227 13.62 -0.90 -11.64
CA ASP A 227 13.50 -0.16 -12.89
C ASP A 227 13.56 1.36 -12.72
N PHE A 228 13.24 1.85 -11.53
CA PHE A 228 13.24 3.28 -11.24
C PHE A 228 14.58 3.78 -10.68
N GLN A 229 15.38 2.90 -10.09
CA GLN A 229 16.61 3.25 -9.38
C GLN A 229 17.53 4.14 -10.23
N TYR A 230 17.87 5.32 -9.70
CA TYR A 230 18.76 6.33 -10.32
C TYR A 230 18.31 6.86 -11.70
N THR A 231 17.01 6.78 -12.01
CA THR A 231 16.49 7.23 -13.32
C THR A 231 15.94 8.64 -13.31
N SER A 232 15.37 9.08 -12.20
CA SER A 232 14.77 10.41 -12.07
C SER A 232 14.58 10.81 -10.61
N ASN A 233 14.63 12.11 -10.34
CA ASN A 233 14.26 12.66 -9.04
C ASN A 233 12.76 12.96 -8.96
N ALA A 234 12.20 12.99 -7.75
CA ALA A 234 10.77 13.24 -7.54
C ALA A 234 10.28 14.57 -8.14
N TRP A 235 11.08 15.63 -8.05
CA TRP A 235 10.74 16.96 -8.58
C TRP A 235 10.77 17.08 -10.11
N GLU A 236 11.32 16.10 -10.81
CA GLU A 236 11.30 16.03 -12.27
C GLU A 236 10.05 15.34 -12.80
N LEU A 237 9.27 14.70 -11.94
CA LEU A 237 8.13 13.88 -12.29
C LEU A 237 6.82 14.63 -12.09
N THR A 238 5.89 14.39 -13.01
CA THR A 238 4.50 14.83 -12.89
C THR A 238 3.62 13.63 -12.64
N SER A 239 2.86 13.64 -11.53
CA SER A 239 1.92 12.56 -11.20
C SER A 239 0.60 12.74 -11.92
N ILE A 240 0.23 11.78 -12.78
CA ILE A 240 -1.02 11.77 -13.54
C ILE A 240 -1.96 10.71 -12.95
N PRO A 241 -3.15 11.09 -12.44
CA PRO A 241 -4.11 10.12 -11.95
C PRO A 241 -4.66 9.28 -13.09
N ALA A 242 -4.75 7.96 -12.87
CA ALA A 242 -5.22 7.00 -13.86
C ALA A 242 -5.92 5.81 -13.19
N ALA A 243 -6.54 4.98 -14.01
CA ALA A 243 -7.09 3.69 -13.62
C ALA A 243 -6.28 2.56 -14.26
N CYS A 244 -5.94 1.56 -13.46
CA CYS A 244 -5.22 0.38 -13.93
C CYS A 244 -6.06 -0.39 -14.97
N ALA A 245 -5.48 -0.70 -16.12
CA ALA A 245 -6.15 -1.39 -17.23
C ALA A 245 -5.98 -2.93 -17.23
N HIS A 246 -5.25 -3.50 -16.27
CA HIS A 246 -4.91 -4.93 -16.30
C HIS A 246 -6.07 -5.88 -15.98
N CYS A 247 -7.04 -5.45 -15.18
CA CYS A 247 -8.21 -6.28 -14.84
C CYS A 247 -9.42 -5.43 -14.45
N SER A 248 -10.56 -6.09 -14.22
CA SER A 248 -11.83 -5.44 -13.87
C SER A 248 -11.83 -4.71 -12.52
N ALA A 249 -10.79 -4.84 -11.69
CA ALA A 249 -10.69 -4.12 -10.44
C ALA A 249 -10.50 -2.61 -10.62
N GLY A 250 -9.97 -2.16 -11.79
CA GLY A 250 -9.84 -0.75 -12.15
C GLY A 250 -9.18 0.10 -11.06
N CYS A 251 -8.08 -0.41 -10.47
CA CYS A 251 -7.44 0.25 -9.33
C CYS A 251 -7.02 1.67 -9.69
N HIS A 252 -7.36 2.63 -8.84
CA HIS A 252 -6.82 3.97 -8.93
C HIS A 252 -5.32 3.97 -8.67
N LEU A 253 -4.58 4.62 -9.54
CA LEU A 253 -3.12 4.77 -9.46
C LEU A 253 -2.68 6.12 -10.01
N TYR A 254 -1.40 6.43 -9.85
CA TYR A 254 -0.75 7.58 -10.45
C TYR A 254 0.41 7.11 -11.29
N TYR A 255 0.47 7.57 -12.53
CA TYR A 255 1.65 7.47 -13.37
C TYR A 255 2.55 8.68 -13.11
N ASP A 256 3.75 8.44 -12.62
CA ASP A 256 4.78 9.46 -12.51
C ASP A 256 5.54 9.52 -13.83
N VAL A 257 5.34 10.61 -14.56
CA VAL A 257 5.82 10.80 -15.92
C VAL A 257 6.81 11.95 -16.05
N LYS A 258 7.69 11.86 -17.04
CA LYS A 258 8.63 12.90 -17.42
C LYS A 258 8.82 12.90 -18.93
N HIS A 259 8.99 14.07 -19.53
CA HIS A 259 9.41 14.19 -20.92
C HIS A 259 10.88 13.83 -21.05
N THR A 260 11.20 12.95 -22.00
CA THR A 260 12.57 12.45 -22.20
C THR A 260 13.45 13.41 -22.98
N SER A 261 12.84 14.26 -23.81
CA SER A 261 13.53 15.34 -24.54
C SER A 261 12.55 16.44 -24.93
N ILE A 262 13.08 17.60 -25.33
CA ILE A 262 12.28 18.73 -25.85
C ILE A 262 11.58 18.34 -27.17
N ASP A 263 12.22 17.48 -27.95
CA ASP A 263 11.72 17.06 -29.26
C ASP A 263 10.67 15.95 -29.19
N ASN A 264 10.55 15.29 -28.04
CA ASN A 264 9.54 14.27 -27.83
C ASN A 264 8.42 14.82 -26.92
N PRO A 265 7.27 15.18 -27.48
CA PRO A 265 6.16 15.75 -26.71
C PRO A 265 5.45 14.71 -25.84
N GLU A 266 5.68 13.40 -26.05
CA GLU A 266 5.03 12.36 -25.28
C GLU A 266 5.81 12.04 -24.01
N PRO A 267 5.20 12.13 -22.81
CA PRO A 267 5.85 11.80 -21.57
C PRO A 267 6.04 10.30 -21.45
N LYS A 268 7.14 9.88 -20.84
CA LYS A 268 7.41 8.49 -20.46
C LYS A 268 7.04 8.25 -19.01
N ILE A 269 6.41 7.12 -18.71
CA ILE A 269 6.14 6.67 -17.34
C ILE A 269 7.44 6.09 -16.77
N TYR A 270 7.81 6.56 -15.58
CA TYR A 270 8.99 6.13 -14.86
C TYR A 270 8.66 5.22 -13.68
N ARG A 271 7.54 5.46 -13.02
CA ARG A 271 7.04 4.61 -11.93
C ARG A 271 5.53 4.77 -11.74
N VAL A 272 4.96 3.85 -10.97
CA VAL A 272 3.54 3.88 -10.59
C VAL A 272 3.42 4.03 -9.08
N LYS A 273 2.61 5.00 -8.66
CA LYS A 273 2.23 5.21 -7.25
C LYS A 273 0.76 4.90 -7.00
N ASN A 274 0.40 4.69 -5.76
CA ASN A 274 -0.98 4.57 -5.31
C ASN A 274 -1.22 5.40 -4.06
N GLU A 275 -2.47 5.73 -3.83
CA GLU A 275 -2.91 6.31 -2.56
C GLU A 275 -3.09 5.19 -1.53
N TRP A 276 -2.11 5.00 -0.66
CA TRP A 276 -2.08 3.92 0.31
C TRP A 276 -3.37 3.80 1.15
N ASN A 277 -3.96 4.94 1.52
CA ASN A 277 -5.14 4.95 2.37
C ASN A 277 -6.39 4.32 1.70
N TYR A 278 -6.41 4.26 0.38
CA TYR A 278 -7.59 3.79 -0.38
C TYR A 278 -7.34 2.50 -1.13
N VAL A 279 -6.12 2.27 -1.63
CA VAL A 279 -5.86 1.15 -2.53
C VAL A 279 -4.49 0.53 -2.30
N SER A 280 -4.42 -0.81 -2.38
CA SER A 280 -3.17 -1.55 -2.54
C SER A 280 -3.12 -2.10 -3.95
N LEU A 281 -2.02 -1.91 -4.67
CA LEU A 281 -1.82 -2.44 -6.01
C LEU A 281 -1.34 -3.89 -5.96
N CYS A 282 -1.47 -4.58 -7.09
CA CYS A 282 -0.76 -5.83 -7.35
C CYS A 282 0.44 -5.57 -8.26
N GLY A 283 1.27 -6.60 -8.48
CA GLY A 283 2.47 -6.47 -9.31
C GLY A 283 2.19 -5.97 -10.73
N ALA A 284 1.13 -6.45 -11.37
CA ALA A 284 0.74 -5.96 -12.68
C ALA A 284 0.44 -4.46 -12.68
N GLY A 285 -0.33 -3.98 -11.71
CA GLY A 285 -0.63 -2.55 -11.59
C GLY A 285 0.57 -1.69 -11.23
N ARG A 286 1.55 -2.24 -10.49
CA ARG A 286 2.75 -1.52 -10.05
C ARG A 286 3.83 -1.46 -11.11
N PHE A 287 4.10 -2.57 -11.78
CA PHE A 287 5.28 -2.73 -12.65
C PHE A 287 4.92 -2.94 -14.12
N GLY A 288 3.67 -3.28 -14.44
CA GLY A 288 3.26 -3.62 -15.81
C GLY A 288 2.89 -2.41 -16.65
N TYR A 289 3.64 -1.33 -16.64
CA TYR A 289 3.37 -0.10 -17.41
C TYR A 289 4.20 0.03 -18.70
N ASP A 290 5.05 -0.95 -19.01
CA ASP A 290 5.92 -0.89 -20.19
C ASP A 290 5.16 -0.77 -21.50
N PHE A 291 3.96 -1.38 -21.58
CA PHE A 291 3.12 -1.30 -22.78
C PHE A 291 2.64 0.14 -23.05
N GLU A 292 2.48 0.98 -22.04
CA GLU A 292 2.13 2.40 -22.19
C GLU A 292 3.32 3.23 -22.72
N ASN A 293 4.55 2.80 -22.43
CA ASN A 293 5.78 3.46 -22.89
C ASN A 293 6.19 3.08 -24.32
N ARG A 294 5.40 2.26 -25.02
CA ARG A 294 5.72 1.86 -26.38
C ARG A 294 5.58 3.05 -27.32
N THR A 295 6.68 3.40 -27.98
CA THR A 295 6.75 4.47 -28.97
C THR A 295 6.56 3.98 -30.40
N GLU A 296 6.06 2.77 -30.59
CA GLU A 296 5.71 2.26 -31.92
C GLU A 296 4.67 3.20 -32.52
N GLY A 297 5.08 3.92 -33.56
CA GLY A 297 4.21 4.85 -34.25
C GLY A 297 2.94 4.16 -34.71
N LYS A 298 1.85 4.90 -34.84
CA LYS A 298 0.60 4.41 -35.45
C LYS A 298 0.92 3.74 -36.76
N ASP A 299 0.60 2.45 -36.91
CA ASP A 299 0.54 1.82 -38.21
C ASP A 299 -0.69 2.40 -38.95
N GLU A 300 -0.46 3.46 -39.70
CA GLU A 300 -1.50 4.15 -40.46
C GLU A 300 -2.21 3.21 -41.46
N THR A 301 -1.49 2.25 -42.02
CA THR A 301 -2.05 1.24 -42.89
C THR A 301 -3.01 0.31 -42.18
N ALA A 302 -2.62 -0.18 -40.99
CA ALA A 302 -3.49 -1.00 -40.14
C ALA A 302 -4.71 -0.20 -39.66
N PHE A 303 -4.53 1.07 -39.30
CA PHE A 303 -5.62 1.96 -38.92
C PHE A 303 -6.64 2.15 -40.02
N GLN A 304 -6.20 2.41 -41.27
CA GLN A 304 -7.11 2.54 -42.44
C GLN A 304 -7.82 1.22 -42.73
N LYS A 305 -7.15 0.07 -42.61
CA LYS A 305 -7.79 -1.25 -42.74
C LYS A 305 -8.87 -1.46 -41.68
N ALA A 306 -8.62 -1.03 -40.45
CA ALA A 306 -9.60 -1.10 -39.35
C ALA A 306 -10.84 -0.24 -39.69
N ILE A 307 -10.65 1.00 -40.15
CA ILE A 307 -11.77 1.86 -40.58
C ILE A 307 -12.61 1.20 -41.68
N GLU A 308 -11.97 0.61 -42.69
CA GLU A 308 -12.70 -0.09 -43.75
C GLU A 308 -13.43 -1.35 -43.26
N ALA A 309 -12.85 -2.06 -42.27
CA ALA A 309 -13.52 -3.17 -41.62
C ALA A 309 -14.76 -2.69 -40.84
N PHE A 310 -14.64 -1.61 -40.08
CA PHE A 310 -15.78 -1.02 -39.35
C PHE A 310 -16.92 -0.61 -40.33
N LYS A 311 -16.60 -0.02 -41.46
CA LYS A 311 -17.62 0.36 -42.47
C LYS A 311 -18.41 -0.82 -43.03
N LYS A 312 -17.81 -2.02 -43.03
CA LYS A 312 -18.41 -3.27 -43.55
C LYS A 312 -19.05 -4.13 -42.47
N ALA A 313 -18.69 -3.92 -41.23
CA ALA A 313 -19.19 -4.71 -40.12
C ALA A 313 -20.63 -4.28 -39.73
N ASP A 314 -21.41 -5.25 -39.30
CA ASP A 314 -22.72 -5.04 -38.64
C ASP A 314 -22.67 -5.28 -37.13
N THR A 315 -21.58 -5.89 -36.68
CA THR A 315 -21.43 -6.35 -35.28
C THR A 315 -20.04 -6.00 -34.76
N ILE A 316 -20.01 -5.49 -33.52
CA ILE A 316 -18.79 -5.25 -32.76
C ILE A 316 -18.79 -6.14 -31.51
N ARG A 317 -17.78 -7.01 -31.41
CA ARG A 317 -17.52 -7.80 -30.19
C ARG A 317 -16.44 -7.12 -29.36
N PHE A 318 -16.69 -6.95 -28.07
CA PHE A 318 -15.76 -6.32 -27.14
C PHE A 318 -15.72 -7.05 -25.80
N SER A 319 -14.66 -6.86 -25.04
CA SER A 319 -14.50 -7.42 -23.69
C SER A 319 -15.09 -6.49 -22.62
N SER A 320 -15.23 -6.99 -21.39
CA SER A 320 -15.63 -6.16 -20.23
C SER A 320 -14.47 -5.34 -19.66
N VAL A 321 -13.25 -5.52 -20.16
CA VAL A 321 -12.06 -4.75 -19.77
C VAL A 321 -11.94 -3.57 -20.74
N ILE A 322 -12.83 -2.60 -20.59
CA ILE A 322 -12.86 -1.33 -21.32
C ILE A 322 -13.16 -0.19 -20.35
N SER A 323 -12.75 1.01 -20.71
CA SER A 323 -13.09 2.21 -19.94
C SER A 323 -14.57 2.62 -20.15
N ASN A 324 -15.08 3.49 -19.29
CA ASN A 324 -16.40 4.07 -19.45
C ASN A 324 -16.50 4.92 -20.72
N GLU A 325 -15.41 5.59 -21.10
CA GLU A 325 -15.29 6.39 -22.32
C GLU A 325 -15.39 5.52 -23.57
N GLU A 326 -14.69 4.39 -23.61
CA GLU A 326 -14.78 3.40 -24.71
C GLU A 326 -16.19 2.81 -24.80
N ALA A 327 -16.81 2.47 -23.68
CA ALA A 327 -18.19 2.00 -23.62
C ALA A 327 -19.16 3.05 -24.20
N LEU A 328 -18.98 4.33 -23.85
CA LEU A 328 -19.77 5.43 -24.39
C LEU A 328 -19.56 5.60 -25.92
N ILE A 329 -18.33 5.46 -26.40
CA ILE A 329 -18.03 5.49 -27.83
C ILE A 329 -18.76 4.35 -28.56
N LEU A 330 -18.69 3.13 -28.02
CA LEU A 330 -19.40 1.98 -28.58
C LEU A 330 -20.92 2.21 -28.61
N GLN A 331 -21.49 2.79 -27.56
CA GLN A 331 -22.91 3.14 -27.55
C GLN A 331 -23.26 4.16 -28.64
N ARG A 332 -22.47 5.23 -28.81
CA ARG A 332 -22.67 6.24 -29.87
C ARG A 332 -22.52 5.64 -31.25
N LEU A 333 -21.58 4.73 -31.46
CA LEU A 333 -21.42 4.00 -32.73
C LEU A 333 -22.67 3.16 -33.03
N LYS A 334 -23.20 2.45 -32.04
CA LYS A 334 -24.46 1.72 -32.18
C LYS A 334 -25.63 2.64 -32.56
N GLU A 335 -25.79 3.76 -31.88
CA GLU A 335 -26.88 4.72 -32.12
C GLU A 335 -26.77 5.34 -33.51
N LYS A 336 -25.57 5.68 -33.94
CA LYS A 336 -25.34 6.37 -35.20
C LYS A 336 -25.36 5.45 -36.44
N TYR A 337 -24.79 4.25 -36.29
CA TYR A 337 -24.54 3.34 -37.43
C TYR A 337 -25.30 2.00 -37.33
N GLY A 338 -26.02 1.75 -36.25
CA GLY A 338 -26.83 0.54 -36.08
C GLY A 338 -26.06 -0.72 -35.75
N TYR A 339 -24.80 -0.61 -35.25
CA TYR A 339 -24.02 -1.78 -34.91
C TYR A 339 -24.67 -2.62 -33.82
N LYS A 340 -24.57 -3.94 -33.97
CA LYS A 340 -24.91 -4.89 -32.92
C LYS A 340 -23.70 -5.06 -31.99
N LEU A 341 -23.86 -4.69 -30.71
CA LEU A 341 -22.82 -4.84 -29.72
C LEU A 341 -22.93 -6.20 -29.02
N ILE A 342 -21.83 -6.96 -28.96
CA ILE A 342 -21.76 -8.27 -28.32
C ILE A 342 -20.66 -8.27 -27.24
N ASN A 343 -21.10 -8.54 -26.00
CA ASN A 343 -20.22 -8.83 -24.88
C ASN A 343 -20.84 -10.01 -24.11
N GLU A 344 -20.24 -11.18 -24.24
CA GLU A 344 -20.78 -12.41 -23.65
C GLU A 344 -20.73 -12.40 -22.14
N ASP A 345 -19.68 -11.82 -21.54
CA ASP A 345 -19.50 -11.74 -20.09
C ASP A 345 -20.55 -10.82 -19.48
N ALA A 346 -20.77 -9.65 -20.09
CA ALA A 346 -21.83 -8.73 -19.68
C ALA A 346 -23.21 -9.39 -19.79
N LYS A 347 -23.44 -10.21 -20.82
CA LYS A 347 -24.71 -10.94 -20.98
C LYS A 347 -24.91 -12.00 -19.90
N ARG A 348 -23.85 -12.76 -19.57
CA ARG A 348 -23.88 -13.75 -18.46
C ARG A 348 -24.17 -13.06 -17.14
N PHE A 349 -23.48 -11.95 -16.89
CA PHE A 349 -23.68 -11.15 -15.68
C PHE A 349 -25.11 -10.59 -15.60
N GLN A 350 -25.63 -10.03 -16.69
CA GLN A 350 -27.02 -9.56 -16.75
C GLN A 350 -28.02 -10.68 -16.48
N ASN A 351 -27.79 -11.87 -17.01
CA ASN A 351 -28.63 -13.04 -16.72
C ASN A 351 -28.60 -13.42 -15.24
N PHE A 352 -27.38 -13.44 -14.65
CA PHE A 352 -27.23 -13.67 -13.22
C PHE A 352 -28.00 -12.63 -12.40
N MET A 353 -27.87 -11.34 -12.72
CA MET A 353 -28.57 -10.24 -12.09
C MET A 353 -30.09 -10.43 -12.12
N ASN A 354 -30.62 -10.78 -13.28
CA ASN A 354 -32.05 -11.03 -13.48
C ASN A 354 -32.56 -12.21 -12.64
N ILE A 355 -31.80 -13.30 -12.59
CA ILE A 355 -32.13 -14.49 -11.78
C ILE A 355 -32.07 -14.13 -10.31
N PHE A 356 -31.02 -13.48 -9.86
CA PHE A 356 -30.86 -13.04 -8.48
C PHE A 356 -32.02 -12.16 -8.04
N SER A 357 -32.38 -11.14 -8.82
CA SER A 357 -33.51 -10.25 -8.53
C SER A 357 -34.81 -11.01 -8.42
N LYS A 358 -35.08 -11.95 -9.33
CA LYS A 358 -36.30 -12.78 -9.30
C LYS A 358 -36.34 -13.69 -8.07
N THR A 359 -35.18 -14.24 -7.66
CA THR A 359 -35.11 -15.19 -6.54
C THR A 359 -35.16 -14.52 -5.18
N THR A 360 -34.50 -13.37 -5.04
CA THR A 360 -34.30 -12.68 -3.75
C THR A 360 -35.25 -11.51 -3.55
N GLY A 361 -35.95 -11.04 -4.57
CA GLY A 361 -36.73 -9.82 -4.57
C GLY A 361 -35.89 -8.53 -4.43
N ARG A 362 -34.58 -8.62 -4.53
CA ARG A 362 -33.66 -7.49 -4.39
C ARG A 362 -33.06 -7.13 -5.74
N THR A 363 -33.04 -5.84 -6.03
CA THR A 363 -32.17 -5.32 -7.11
C THR A 363 -30.74 -5.27 -6.60
N LEU A 364 -29.83 -5.79 -7.35
CA LEU A 364 -28.46 -5.93 -6.97
C LEU A 364 -27.77 -4.60 -6.91
N TYR A 365 -26.85 -4.51 -6.25
CA TYR A 365 -25.98 -4.72 -5.13
C TYR A 365 -25.03 -3.53 -5.08
N SER A 366 -24.84 -3.07 -3.93
CA SER A 366 -23.97 -1.94 -3.63
C SER A 366 -22.67 -2.41 -2.95
N ALA A 367 -22.39 -3.73 -2.93
CA ALA A 367 -21.23 -4.26 -2.28
C ALA A 367 -19.97 -4.05 -3.13
N ASP A 368 -18.92 -3.55 -2.50
CA ASP A 368 -17.61 -3.36 -3.08
C ASP A 368 -16.53 -4.17 -2.32
N LEU A 369 -15.26 -3.98 -2.66
CA LEU A 369 -14.15 -4.66 -1.99
C LEU A 369 -13.97 -4.20 -0.54
N ASN A 370 -14.45 -3.02 -0.19
CA ASN A 370 -14.43 -2.54 1.18
C ASN A 370 -15.46 -3.27 2.04
N ASP A 371 -16.64 -3.60 1.48
CA ASP A 371 -17.63 -4.46 2.14
C ASP A 371 -17.06 -5.86 2.37
N VAL A 372 -16.33 -6.42 1.38
CA VAL A 372 -15.62 -7.69 1.55
C VAL A 372 -14.60 -7.59 2.69
N HIS A 373 -13.81 -6.51 2.72
CA HIS A 373 -12.82 -6.27 3.78
C HIS A 373 -13.44 -6.28 5.19
N HIS A 374 -14.63 -5.71 5.35
CA HIS A 374 -15.32 -5.57 6.64
C HIS A 374 -16.31 -6.71 6.95
N SER A 375 -16.39 -7.73 6.09
CA SER A 375 -17.31 -8.84 6.28
C SER A 375 -16.91 -9.73 7.45
N ASP A 376 -17.93 -10.15 8.23
CA ASP A 376 -17.76 -11.13 9.32
C ASP A 376 -17.69 -12.56 8.79
N PHE A 377 -18.27 -12.81 7.60
CA PHE A 377 -18.27 -14.12 6.96
C PHE A 377 -18.20 -14.00 5.44
N ILE A 378 -17.29 -14.75 4.82
CA ILE A 378 -17.07 -14.73 3.37
C ILE A 378 -17.09 -16.14 2.79
N VAL A 379 -17.71 -16.27 1.63
CA VAL A 379 -17.66 -17.51 0.82
C VAL A 379 -17.07 -17.17 -0.55
N SER A 380 -16.01 -17.88 -0.94
CA SER A 380 -15.45 -17.84 -2.29
C SER A 380 -15.62 -19.21 -2.97
N ILE A 381 -16.18 -19.20 -4.16
CA ILE A 381 -16.46 -20.44 -4.93
C ILE A 381 -15.84 -20.33 -6.32
N GLY A 382 -14.87 -21.19 -6.62
CA GLY A 382 -14.28 -21.34 -7.95
C GLY A 382 -13.32 -20.24 -8.37
N ALA A 383 -13.12 -19.20 -7.58
CA ALA A 383 -12.19 -18.12 -7.90
C ALA A 383 -10.77 -18.46 -7.41
N GLN A 384 -9.79 -18.38 -8.29
CA GLN A 384 -8.37 -18.41 -7.91
C GLN A 384 -7.92 -16.99 -7.53
N LEU A 385 -8.19 -16.61 -6.29
CA LEU A 385 -8.04 -15.23 -5.81
C LEU A 385 -6.69 -14.59 -6.11
N LYS A 386 -5.59 -15.37 -6.09
CA LYS A 386 -4.25 -14.86 -6.40
C LYS A 386 -4.12 -14.37 -7.84
N SER A 387 -4.68 -15.09 -8.80
CA SER A 387 -4.54 -14.83 -10.24
C SER A 387 -5.67 -14.00 -10.80
N ASP A 388 -6.92 -14.30 -10.38
CA ASP A 388 -8.11 -13.71 -11.00
C ASP A 388 -8.32 -12.26 -10.57
N ASN A 389 -8.16 -12.00 -9.26
CA ASN A 389 -8.30 -10.66 -8.72
C ASN A 389 -7.49 -10.51 -7.41
N PRO A 390 -6.22 -10.08 -7.50
CA PRO A 390 -5.38 -9.89 -6.30
C PRO A 390 -5.98 -8.95 -5.26
N ARG A 391 -6.74 -7.93 -5.65
CA ARG A 391 -7.42 -7.03 -4.70
C ARG A 391 -8.54 -7.73 -3.92
N ALA A 392 -9.30 -8.60 -4.56
CA ALA A 392 -10.27 -9.43 -3.85
C ALA A 392 -9.58 -10.36 -2.84
N ARG A 393 -8.40 -10.89 -3.20
CA ARG A 393 -7.55 -11.65 -2.28
C ARG A 393 -7.14 -10.82 -1.06
N TYR A 394 -6.71 -9.56 -1.26
CA TYR A 394 -6.34 -8.67 -0.14
C TYR A 394 -7.54 -8.38 0.77
N ALA A 395 -8.69 -8.06 0.20
CA ALA A 395 -9.90 -7.82 0.96
C ALA A 395 -10.34 -9.05 1.77
N PHE A 396 -10.23 -10.25 1.16
CA PHE A 396 -10.50 -11.52 1.82
C PHE A 396 -9.55 -11.79 2.99
N ASN A 397 -8.24 -11.60 2.78
CA ASN A 397 -7.23 -11.70 3.83
C ASN A 397 -7.52 -10.75 4.99
N ASN A 398 -7.88 -9.51 4.69
CA ASN A 398 -8.14 -8.49 5.70
C ASN A 398 -9.37 -8.81 6.53
N ALA A 399 -10.45 -9.30 5.93
CA ALA A 399 -11.63 -9.75 6.65
C ALA A 399 -11.28 -10.89 7.65
N ILE A 400 -10.49 -11.87 7.23
CA ILE A 400 -10.11 -12.99 8.10
C ILE A 400 -9.08 -12.57 9.17
N LYS A 401 -8.01 -11.89 8.78
CA LYS A 401 -6.90 -11.56 9.72
C LYS A 401 -7.15 -10.33 10.56
N MET A 402 -7.56 -9.23 9.94
CA MET A 402 -7.69 -7.95 10.63
C MET A 402 -9.02 -7.85 11.38
N ASN A 403 -10.13 -8.20 10.72
CA ASN A 403 -11.46 -8.10 11.30
C ASN A 403 -11.92 -9.37 12.03
N LYS A 404 -11.10 -10.43 12.04
CA LYS A 404 -11.42 -11.70 12.73
C LYS A 404 -12.64 -12.42 12.20
N GLY A 405 -13.05 -12.13 10.98
CA GLY A 405 -14.13 -12.82 10.29
C GLY A 405 -13.82 -14.30 10.03
N ALA A 406 -14.80 -15.05 9.60
CA ALA A 406 -14.69 -16.43 9.19
C ALA A 406 -14.95 -16.58 7.69
N GLY A 407 -14.52 -17.70 7.08
CA GLY A 407 -14.74 -17.90 5.66
C GLY A 407 -14.67 -19.34 5.19
N LEU A 408 -15.25 -19.55 4.00
CA LEU A 408 -15.15 -20.78 3.25
C LEU A 408 -14.52 -20.48 1.88
N TYR A 409 -13.54 -21.28 1.49
CA TYR A 409 -12.90 -21.19 0.19
C TYR A 409 -13.02 -22.52 -0.55
N PHE A 410 -13.84 -22.53 -1.60
CA PHE A 410 -14.06 -23.70 -2.45
C PHE A 410 -13.27 -23.54 -3.75
N HIS A 411 -12.23 -24.33 -3.94
CA HIS A 411 -11.44 -24.34 -5.16
C HIS A 411 -10.88 -25.73 -5.47
N PRO A 412 -10.84 -26.17 -6.75
CA PRO A 412 -10.34 -27.50 -7.10
C PRO A 412 -8.84 -27.68 -6.87
N VAL A 413 -8.07 -26.59 -6.91
CA VAL A 413 -6.63 -26.58 -6.72
C VAL A 413 -6.29 -25.93 -5.39
N LYS A 414 -5.32 -26.46 -4.66
CA LYS A 414 -4.81 -25.85 -3.43
C LYS A 414 -4.20 -24.48 -3.71
N ASP A 415 -4.52 -23.52 -2.87
CA ASP A 415 -3.91 -22.21 -2.88
C ASP A 415 -3.19 -21.98 -1.54
N PRO A 416 -1.85 -22.20 -1.48
CA PRO A 416 -1.09 -22.08 -0.23
C PRO A 416 -1.14 -20.68 0.38
N VAL A 417 -1.36 -19.64 -0.43
CA VAL A 417 -1.46 -18.25 0.05
C VAL A 417 -2.77 -18.07 0.80
N VAL A 418 -3.88 -18.55 0.22
CA VAL A 418 -5.21 -18.46 0.85
C VAL A 418 -5.28 -19.37 2.09
N GLU A 419 -4.72 -20.57 2.04
CA GLU A 419 -4.62 -21.47 3.20
C GLU A 419 -3.87 -20.82 4.38
N GLY A 420 -2.95 -19.90 4.10
CA GLY A 420 -2.19 -19.13 5.09
C GLY A 420 -2.95 -17.98 5.77
N PHE A 421 -4.20 -17.67 5.40
CA PHE A 421 -4.94 -16.53 5.96
C PHE A 421 -5.35 -16.70 7.42
N GLY A 422 -5.46 -17.93 7.91
CA GLY A 422 -5.68 -18.18 9.34
C GLY A 422 -6.69 -19.28 9.65
N LYS A 423 -6.85 -19.53 10.94
CA LYS A 423 -7.68 -20.64 11.44
C LYS A 423 -9.18 -20.50 11.19
N ASN A 424 -9.64 -19.27 10.95
CA ASN A 424 -11.04 -18.97 10.71
C ASN A 424 -11.45 -19.19 9.25
N LEU A 425 -10.52 -19.64 8.39
CA LEU A 425 -10.79 -19.97 7.01
C LEU A 425 -10.75 -21.49 6.81
N ILE A 426 -11.82 -22.04 6.26
CA ILE A 426 -11.89 -23.44 5.87
C ILE A 426 -11.72 -23.51 4.35
N CYS A 427 -10.66 -24.19 3.90
CA CYS A 427 -10.39 -24.43 2.49
C CYS A 427 -10.90 -25.82 2.10
N ILE A 428 -11.74 -25.88 1.08
CA ILE A 428 -12.35 -27.13 0.58
C ILE A 428 -11.94 -27.30 -0.88
N ASN A 429 -11.15 -28.34 -1.14
CA ASN A 429 -10.77 -28.71 -2.50
C ASN A 429 -11.83 -29.67 -3.07
N HIS A 430 -12.70 -29.15 -3.93
CA HIS A 430 -13.75 -29.92 -4.58
C HIS A 430 -13.30 -30.44 -5.96
N LYS A 431 -13.96 -31.49 -6.43
CA LYS A 431 -13.72 -32.04 -7.78
C LYS A 431 -14.81 -31.51 -8.72
N PRO A 432 -14.48 -30.67 -9.72
CA PRO A 432 -15.47 -30.14 -10.65
C PRO A 432 -16.24 -31.28 -11.35
N GLY A 433 -17.57 -31.17 -11.36
CA GLY A 433 -18.44 -32.16 -11.99
C GLY A 433 -18.71 -33.45 -11.18
N LEU A 434 -18.01 -33.63 -10.05
CA LEU A 434 -18.24 -34.77 -9.14
C LEU A 434 -18.84 -34.33 -7.80
N ASP A 435 -18.38 -33.19 -7.29
CA ASP A 435 -18.89 -32.63 -6.06
C ASP A 435 -19.86 -31.49 -6.38
N THR A 436 -20.99 -31.45 -5.72
CA THR A 436 -21.94 -30.34 -5.82
C THR A 436 -21.82 -29.45 -4.58
N VAL A 437 -21.69 -28.17 -4.80
CA VAL A 437 -21.66 -27.18 -3.71
C VAL A 437 -23.04 -26.99 -3.08
N SER A 438 -24.06 -27.54 -3.71
CA SER A 438 -25.47 -27.44 -3.29
C SER A 438 -25.93 -28.58 -2.39
N SER A 439 -25.09 -29.52 -2.04
CA SER A 439 -25.46 -30.64 -1.15
C SER A 439 -25.04 -30.42 0.29
#